data_d974654fabb4ce1c608e08eb46a85b94
#
_entry.id   d974654fabb4ce1c608e08eb46a85b94
#
_cell.length_a   1.000
_cell.length_b   1.000
_cell.length_c   1.000
_cell.angle_alpha   90.00
_cell.angle_beta   90.00
_cell.angle_gamma   90.00
#
_symmetry.space_group_name_H-M   'P 1'
#
loop_
_entity.id
_entity.type
_entity.pdbx_description
1 polymer ?
#
loop_
_entity_poly.entity_id
_entity_poly.type
_entity_poly.pdbx_seq_one_letter_code
_entity_poly.pdbx_strand_id
1 'polypeptide(L)'
;MKIPKHPTLVQRMRDARVKELVVQCPPLAASLGRQASGGWHVTLKQQGKTRTVYVPQDLKEEVQSSIREHRRLKRLLREITQLQLALIRLHCQQKARRAGRD
;
A
#
# COMPACT_ATOMS: atom_id res chain seq x y z
N MET A 1 11.01 -4.04 6.18
CA MET A 1 11.81 -4.03 4.94
C MET A 1 13.19 -3.47 5.23
N LYS A 2 14.22 -4.19 4.82
CA LYS A 2 15.59 -3.69 4.92
C LYS A 2 15.89 -2.80 3.72
N ILE A 3 16.33 -1.58 3.98
CA ILE A 3 16.68 -0.62 2.93
C ILE A 3 18.21 -0.49 2.88
N PRO A 4 18.84 -0.82 1.72
CA PRO A 4 20.29 -0.67 1.60
C PRO A 4 20.71 0.80 1.62
N LYS A 5 22.00 1.04 1.86
CA LYS A 5 22.56 2.40 1.87
C LYS A 5 23.13 2.83 0.52
N HIS A 6 22.90 2.02 -0.51
CA HIS A 6 23.40 2.28 -1.86
C HIS A 6 22.28 2.82 -2.74
N PRO A 7 22.38 4.05 -3.26
CA PRO A 7 21.27 4.68 -4.02
C PRO A 7 20.78 3.85 -5.20
N THR A 8 21.67 3.24 -5.97
CA THR A 8 21.30 2.45 -7.13
C THR A 8 20.44 1.24 -6.75
N LEU A 9 20.76 0.56 -5.64
CA LEU A 9 19.98 -0.56 -5.15
C LEU A 9 18.61 -0.11 -4.66
N VAL A 10 18.54 1.03 -3.99
CA VAL A 10 17.26 1.60 -3.54
C VAL A 10 16.38 1.94 -4.73
N GLN A 11 16.95 2.54 -5.79
CA GLN A 11 16.22 2.84 -7.03
C GLN A 11 15.67 1.58 -7.68
N ARG A 12 16.46 0.52 -7.76
CA ARG A 12 16.03 -0.77 -8.33
C ARG A 12 14.88 -1.38 -7.53
N MET A 13 14.96 -1.33 -6.20
CA MET A 13 13.89 -1.81 -5.33
C MET A 13 12.61 -1.02 -5.54
N ARG A 14 12.70 0.32 -5.62
CA ARG A 14 11.57 1.18 -5.90
C ARG A 14 10.94 0.87 -7.25
N ASP A 15 11.75 0.78 -8.29
CA ASP A 15 11.26 0.56 -9.66
C ASP A 15 10.59 -0.80 -9.81
N ALA A 16 11.10 -1.83 -9.12
CA ALA A 16 10.47 -3.15 -9.09
C ALA A 16 9.06 -3.07 -8.48
N ARG A 17 8.90 -2.33 -7.39
CA ARG A 17 7.60 -2.16 -6.74
C ARG A 17 6.64 -1.32 -7.57
N VAL A 18 7.13 -0.29 -8.24
CA VAL A 18 6.32 0.52 -9.16
C VAL A 18 5.75 -0.35 -10.28
N LYS A 19 6.53 -1.28 -10.81
CA LYS A 19 6.05 -2.22 -11.83
C LYS A 19 4.96 -3.15 -11.31
N GLU A 20 4.96 -3.48 -10.01
CA GLU A 20 3.95 -4.33 -9.40
C GLU A 20 2.63 -3.61 -9.14
N LEU A 21 2.57 -2.27 -9.30
CA LEU A 21 1.37 -1.47 -9.04
C LEU A 21 0.26 -1.65 -10.09
N VAL A 22 0.35 -2.65 -10.95
CA VAL A 22 -0.71 -2.94 -11.90
C VAL A 22 -1.93 -3.50 -11.13
N VAL A 23 -3.08 -2.85 -11.30
CA VAL A 23 -4.33 -3.26 -10.66
C VAL A 23 -4.85 -4.52 -11.34
N GLN A 24 -5.00 -5.61 -10.57
CA GLN A 24 -5.44 -6.91 -11.08
C GLN A 24 -6.95 -7.10 -11.02
N CYS A 25 -7.60 -6.44 -10.05
CA CYS A 25 -9.04 -6.40 -9.93
C CYS A 25 -9.43 -5.11 -9.20
N PRO A 26 -10.70 -4.67 -9.26
CA PRO A 26 -11.09 -3.42 -8.58
C PRO A 26 -10.78 -3.48 -7.09
N PRO A 27 -9.99 -2.54 -6.54
CA PRO A 27 -9.66 -2.52 -5.12
C PRO A 27 -10.81 -1.96 -4.29
N LEU A 28 -10.97 -2.46 -3.06
CA LEU A 28 -11.97 -1.97 -2.12
C LEU A 28 -11.33 -1.72 -0.76
N ALA A 29 -11.36 -0.46 -0.33
CA ALA A 29 -10.83 -0.04 0.96
C ALA A 29 -11.86 -0.28 2.06
N ALA A 30 -12.02 -1.53 2.49
CA ALA A 30 -13.02 -1.93 3.46
C ALA A 30 -12.55 -3.13 4.28
N SER A 31 -13.29 -3.42 5.35
CA SER A 31 -13.09 -4.64 6.16
C SER A 31 -14.31 -5.53 6.00
N LEU A 32 -14.10 -6.82 5.82
CA LEU A 32 -15.17 -7.80 5.72
C LEU A 32 -15.42 -8.40 7.09
N GLY A 33 -16.68 -8.43 7.52
CA GLY A 33 -17.10 -9.01 8.78
C GLY A 33 -18.32 -9.89 8.62
N ARG A 34 -18.52 -10.78 9.60
CA ARG A 34 -19.69 -11.64 9.66
C ARG A 34 -20.63 -11.15 10.75
N GLN A 35 -21.92 -10.99 10.42
CA GLN A 35 -22.92 -10.62 11.42
C GLN A 35 -23.32 -11.84 12.25
N ALA A 36 -23.82 -11.56 13.47
CA ALA A 36 -24.32 -12.61 14.36
C ALA A 36 -25.45 -13.43 13.73
N SER A 37 -26.21 -12.82 12.81
CA SER A 37 -27.29 -13.46 12.05
C SER A 37 -26.79 -14.38 10.94
N GLY A 38 -25.47 -14.46 10.71
CA GLY A 38 -24.87 -15.31 9.67
C GLY A 38 -24.59 -14.63 8.34
N GLY A 39 -25.01 -13.38 8.16
CA GLY A 39 -24.74 -12.61 6.95
C GLY A 39 -23.37 -11.98 6.93
N TRP A 40 -22.91 -11.56 5.74
CA TRP A 40 -21.65 -10.87 5.56
C TRP A 40 -21.90 -9.38 5.34
N HIS A 41 -20.96 -8.56 5.79
CA HIS A 41 -21.00 -7.11 5.57
C HIS A 41 -19.60 -6.55 5.41
N VAL A 42 -19.49 -5.42 4.71
CA VAL A 42 -18.27 -4.64 4.64
C VAL A 42 -18.46 -3.35 5.41
N THR A 43 -17.41 -2.95 6.14
CA THR A 43 -17.37 -1.70 6.86
C THR A 43 -16.28 -0.84 6.26
N LEU A 44 -16.61 0.39 5.91
CA LEU A 44 -15.68 1.33 5.29
C LEU A 44 -15.93 2.75 5.83
N LYS A 45 -14.90 3.58 5.74
CA LYS A 45 -14.99 4.99 6.07
C LYS A 45 -15.11 5.82 4.80
N GLN A 46 -16.16 6.62 4.71
CA GLN A 46 -16.34 7.59 3.63
C GLN A 46 -16.62 8.96 4.23
N GLN A 47 -15.80 9.96 3.85
CA GLN A 47 -15.97 11.34 4.30
C GLN A 47 -16.07 11.45 5.84
N GLY A 48 -15.23 10.68 6.55
CA GLY A 48 -15.21 10.67 8.01
C GLY A 48 -16.32 9.88 8.68
N LYS A 49 -17.23 9.28 7.92
CA LYS A 49 -18.34 8.47 8.45
C LYS A 49 -18.11 6.99 8.18
N THR A 50 -18.42 6.16 9.16
CA THR A 50 -18.39 4.71 9.00
C THR A 50 -19.68 4.24 8.34
N ARG A 51 -19.56 3.49 7.25
CA ARG A 51 -20.69 2.88 6.55
C ARG A 51 -20.55 1.37 6.58
N THR A 52 -21.69 0.69 6.70
CA THR A 52 -21.79 -0.77 6.65
C THR A 52 -22.69 -1.16 5.50
N VAL A 53 -22.21 -2.05 4.62
CA VAL A 53 -22.96 -2.51 3.47
C VAL A 53 -23.09 -4.02 3.54
N TYR A 54 -24.28 -4.54 3.38
CA TYR A 54 -24.54 -5.98 3.31
C TYR A 54 -23.92 -6.57 2.05
N VAL A 55 -23.30 -7.75 2.20
CA VAL A 55 -22.66 -8.48 1.09
C VAL A 55 -23.42 -9.77 0.88
N PRO A 56 -24.08 -9.95 -0.29
CA PRO A 56 -24.68 -11.22 -0.64
C PRO A 56 -23.65 -12.35 -0.70
N GLN A 57 -24.08 -13.57 -0.39
CA GLN A 57 -23.17 -14.72 -0.33
C GLN A 57 -22.48 -14.98 -1.68
N ASP A 58 -23.17 -14.74 -2.80
CA ASP A 58 -22.62 -14.93 -4.14
C ASP A 58 -21.54 -13.90 -4.50
N LEU A 59 -21.47 -12.74 -3.83
CA LEU A 59 -20.47 -11.72 -4.05
C LEU A 59 -19.31 -11.76 -3.04
N LYS A 60 -19.37 -12.64 -2.04
CA LYS A 60 -18.40 -12.69 -0.96
C LYS A 60 -16.97 -12.86 -1.47
N GLU A 61 -16.74 -13.78 -2.41
CA GLU A 61 -15.40 -14.06 -2.91
C GLU A 61 -14.83 -12.88 -3.70
N GLU A 62 -15.66 -12.23 -4.52
CA GLU A 62 -15.26 -11.04 -5.26
C GLU A 62 -14.89 -9.90 -4.32
N VAL A 63 -15.70 -9.70 -3.27
CA VAL A 63 -15.44 -8.67 -2.27
C VAL A 63 -14.13 -8.95 -1.53
N GLN A 64 -13.88 -10.20 -1.16
CA GLN A 64 -12.62 -10.58 -0.51
C GLN A 64 -11.42 -10.31 -1.43
N SER A 65 -11.53 -10.62 -2.71
CA SER A 65 -10.47 -10.35 -3.69
C SER A 65 -10.20 -8.85 -3.82
N SER A 66 -11.25 -8.04 -3.86
CA SER A 66 -11.15 -6.57 -3.94
C SER A 66 -10.47 -6.00 -2.70
N ILE A 67 -10.78 -6.51 -1.52
CA ILE A 67 -10.15 -6.06 -0.26
C ILE A 67 -8.67 -6.46 -0.24
N ARG A 68 -8.33 -7.69 -0.65
CA ARG A 68 -6.94 -8.13 -0.73
C ARG A 68 -6.14 -7.29 -1.72
N GLU A 69 -6.74 -6.94 -2.85
CA GLU A 69 -6.09 -6.09 -3.85
C GLU A 69 -5.79 -4.70 -3.28
N HIS A 70 -6.73 -4.10 -2.57
CA HIS A 70 -6.49 -2.81 -1.91
C HIS A 70 -5.34 -2.90 -0.90
N ARG A 71 -5.29 -3.97 -0.10
CA ARG A 71 -4.20 -4.17 0.87
C ARG A 71 -2.85 -4.34 0.18
N ARG A 72 -2.82 -5.07 -0.94
CA ARG A 72 -1.60 -5.26 -1.74
C ARG A 72 -1.09 -3.94 -2.27
N LEU A 73 -1.96 -3.14 -2.90
CA LEU A 73 -1.60 -1.84 -3.45
C LEU A 73 -1.15 -0.88 -2.34
N LYS A 74 -1.85 -0.87 -1.21
CA LYS A 74 -1.50 -0.03 -0.07
C LYS A 74 -0.11 -0.39 0.48
N ARG A 75 0.22 -1.68 0.57
CA ARG A 75 1.55 -2.12 0.98
C ARG A 75 2.62 -1.64 0.02
N LEU A 76 2.41 -1.81 -1.28
CA LEU A 76 3.36 -1.37 -2.31
C LEU A 76 3.59 0.13 -2.25
N LEU A 77 2.53 0.92 -2.12
CA LEU A 77 2.64 2.38 -1.99
C LEU A 77 3.43 2.79 -0.76
N ARG A 78 3.21 2.11 0.37
CA ARG A 78 3.97 2.35 1.60
C ARG A 78 5.46 2.06 1.42
N GLU A 79 5.78 0.92 0.81
CA GLU A 79 7.17 0.53 0.56
C GLU A 79 7.86 1.49 -0.42
N ILE A 80 7.17 1.91 -1.48
CA ILE A 80 7.68 2.91 -2.43
C ILE A 80 7.97 4.23 -1.70
N THR A 81 7.07 4.66 -0.82
CA THR A 81 7.27 5.88 -0.03
C THR A 81 8.52 5.77 0.84
N GLN A 82 8.72 4.64 1.52
CA GLN A 82 9.91 4.42 2.34
C GLN A 82 11.19 4.47 1.52
N LEU A 83 11.18 3.86 0.32
CA LEU A 83 12.33 3.87 -0.57
C LEU A 83 12.61 5.26 -1.13
N GLN A 84 11.57 6.02 -1.47
CA GLN A 84 11.71 7.41 -1.90
C GLN A 84 12.32 8.29 -0.81
N LEU A 85 11.86 8.13 0.45
CA LEU A 85 12.42 8.86 1.58
C LEU A 85 13.90 8.50 1.81
N ALA A 86 14.25 7.22 1.65
CA ALA A 86 15.63 6.77 1.77
C ALA A 86 16.51 7.42 0.70
N LEU A 87 16.03 7.53 -0.54
CA LEU A 87 16.77 8.19 -1.62
C LEU A 87 16.99 9.66 -1.32
N ILE A 88 15.98 10.35 -0.80
CA ILE A 88 16.09 11.76 -0.41
C ILE A 88 17.15 11.92 0.67
N ARG A 89 17.12 11.07 1.70
CA ARG A 89 18.10 11.11 2.79
C ARG A 89 19.53 10.85 2.31
N LEU A 90 19.71 9.86 1.44
CA LEU A 90 21.02 9.56 0.86
C LEU A 90 21.55 10.72 0.03
N HIS A 91 20.68 11.37 -0.73
CA HIS A 91 21.05 12.56 -1.49
C HIS A 91 21.49 13.71 -0.58
N CYS A 92 20.75 13.96 0.49
CA CYS A 92 21.11 15.00 1.47
C CYS A 92 22.45 14.70 2.16
N GLN A 93 22.70 13.42 2.50
CA GLN A 93 23.97 13.01 3.09
C GLN A 93 25.15 13.23 2.15
N GLN A 94 24.98 12.91 0.87
CA GLN A 94 26.01 13.15 -0.14
C GLN A 94 26.30 14.64 -0.30
N LYS A 95 25.26 15.48 -0.31
CA LYS A 95 25.41 16.93 -0.36
C LYS A 95 26.16 17.48 0.84
N ALA A 96 25.81 17.00 2.04
CA ALA A 96 26.48 17.40 3.28
C ALA A 96 27.96 17.01 3.26
N ARG A 97 28.30 15.83 2.78
CA ARG A 97 29.69 15.38 2.65
C ARG A 97 30.48 16.24 1.68
N ARG A 98 29.87 16.62 0.55
CA ARG A 98 30.51 17.51 -0.43
C ARG A 98 30.74 18.90 0.17
N ALA A 99 29.77 19.44 0.89
CA ALA A 99 29.90 20.73 1.55
C ALA A 99 30.99 20.71 2.66
N GLY A 100 31.13 19.61 3.37
CA GLY A 100 32.11 19.44 4.42
C GLY A 100 33.55 19.24 3.93
N ARG A 101 33.79 19.08 2.64
CA ARG A 101 35.12 18.90 2.04
C ARG A 101 35.76 20.21 1.60
N ASP A 102 34.98 21.26 1.55
CA ASP A 102 35.49 22.60 1.24
C ASP A 102 35.95 23.30 2.49
#